data_0a2fa2a8ee601fb89cc4e4dcc76e7fb0
#
_entry.id   0a2fa2a8ee601fb89cc4e4dcc76e7fb0
#
_cell.length_a   1.000
_cell.length_b   1.000
_cell.length_c   1.000
_cell.angle_alpha   90.00
_cell.angle_beta   90.00
_cell.angle_gamma   90.00
#
_symmetry.space_group_name_H-M   'P 1'
#
loop_
_entity.id
_entity.type
_entity.pdbx_description
1 polymer ?
#
loop_
_entity_poly.entity_id
_entity_poly.type
_entity_poly.pdbx_seq_one_letter_code
_entity_poly.pdbx_strand_id
1 'polypeptide(L)'
;MDTRVTGLLVEDGKVLLLDQDTDGPRRWSLPGGRVEEGEQLGDALVREMREETGVEVQVGRLLYLCDHIVPEKGLHVVHITFEVHRLGGSLGEITEGLDSRPIRGVEFVKTGDLPHLGFSERFVRLVEDGFPEAGSYMGPKSAIGL
;
A
#
# COMPACT_ATOMS: atom_id res chain seq x y z
N MET A 1 -6.39 -13.21 12.68
CA MET A 1 -6.46 -12.47 11.40
C MET A 1 -5.82 -11.12 11.57
N ASP A 2 -4.93 -10.73 10.67
CA ASP A 2 -4.30 -9.42 10.67
C ASP A 2 -5.01 -8.47 9.73
N THR A 3 -5.20 -7.23 10.17
CA THR A 3 -5.76 -6.16 9.35
C THR A 3 -4.66 -5.16 9.02
N ARG A 4 -4.48 -4.90 7.74
CA ARG A 4 -3.49 -3.94 7.25
C ARG A 4 -4.19 -2.86 6.41
N VAL A 5 -3.69 -1.66 6.49
CA VAL A 5 -4.12 -0.53 5.66
C VAL A 5 -3.01 -0.16 4.69
N THR A 6 -3.40 0.25 3.51
CA THR A 6 -2.47 0.59 2.43
C THR A 6 -2.93 1.88 1.77
N GLY A 7 -1.99 2.74 1.43
CA GLY A 7 -2.28 4.02 0.78
C GLY A 7 -1.80 4.06 -0.66
N LEU A 8 -2.67 4.47 -1.57
CA LEU A 8 -2.31 4.75 -2.95
C LEU A 8 -2.22 6.26 -3.12
N LEU A 9 -1.00 6.76 -3.28
CA LEU A 9 -0.73 8.16 -3.57
C LEU A 9 -0.22 8.27 -5.01
N VAL A 10 -0.99 8.95 -5.86
CA VAL A 10 -0.63 9.17 -7.25
C VAL A 10 -0.46 10.66 -7.48
N GLU A 11 0.71 11.06 -7.99
CA GLU A 11 1.03 12.43 -8.36
C GLU A 11 1.70 12.43 -9.74
N ASP A 12 1.17 13.21 -10.68
CA ASP A 12 1.72 13.35 -12.03
C ASP A 12 1.96 12.01 -12.74
N GLY A 13 1.01 11.08 -12.61
CA GLY A 13 1.09 9.75 -13.22
C GLY A 13 2.09 8.81 -12.57
N LYS A 14 2.54 9.13 -11.36
CA LYS A 14 3.49 8.32 -10.59
C LYS A 14 2.89 7.87 -9.29
N VAL A 15 3.20 6.63 -8.91
CA VAL A 15 2.73 6.00 -7.68
C VAL A 15 3.84 5.98 -6.64
N LEU A 16 3.54 6.37 -5.41
CA LEU A 16 4.49 6.29 -4.31
C LEU A 16 4.65 4.85 -3.85
N LEU A 17 5.87 4.35 -3.89
CA LEU A 17 6.23 2.99 -3.51
C LEU A 17 7.37 2.97 -2.50
N LEU A 18 7.40 1.90 -1.71
CA LEU A 18 8.52 1.55 -0.84
C LEU A 18 9.39 0.50 -1.53
N ASP A 19 10.70 0.70 -1.51
CA ASP A 19 11.66 -0.36 -1.81
C ASP A 19 11.78 -1.22 -0.54
N GLN A 20 10.90 -2.20 -0.43
CA GLN A 20 10.75 -3.05 0.73
C GLN A 20 10.24 -4.42 0.29
N ASP A 21 10.84 -5.48 0.82
CA ASP A 21 10.44 -6.84 0.49
C ASP A 21 8.98 -7.12 0.87
N THR A 22 8.33 -7.95 0.07
CA THR A 22 6.96 -8.45 0.34
C THR A 22 7.02 -9.92 0.73
N ASP A 23 5.88 -10.52 1.04
CA ASP A 23 5.79 -11.96 1.30
C ASP A 23 6.02 -12.81 0.04
N GLY A 24 5.87 -12.19 -1.14
CA GLY A 24 6.15 -12.83 -2.42
C GLY A 24 7.50 -12.39 -3.00
N PRO A 25 7.72 -12.63 -4.29
CA PRO A 25 8.98 -12.28 -4.97
C PRO A 25 9.16 -10.77 -5.21
N ARG A 26 8.10 -9.99 -5.10
CA ARG A 26 8.13 -8.55 -5.37
C ARG A 26 8.87 -7.82 -4.27
N ARG A 27 9.79 -6.93 -4.65
CA ARG A 27 10.62 -6.14 -3.74
C ARG A 27 10.14 -4.69 -3.57
N TRP A 28 9.00 -4.37 -4.12
CA TRP A 28 8.39 -3.04 -4.01
C TRP A 28 6.97 -3.19 -3.51
N SER A 29 6.56 -2.30 -2.63
CA SER A 29 5.24 -2.37 -2.01
C SER A 29 4.59 -1.00 -1.93
N LEU A 30 3.27 -1.00 -1.84
CA LEU A 30 2.51 0.19 -1.48
C LEU A 30 2.76 0.48 0.01
N PRO A 31 2.88 1.76 0.39
CA PRO A 31 3.04 2.10 1.81
C PRO A 31 1.80 1.74 2.61
N GLY A 32 2.02 1.32 3.83
CA GLY A 32 0.97 0.91 4.75
C GLY A 32 1.49 -0.05 5.79
N GLY A 33 0.61 -0.56 6.61
CA GLY A 33 1.01 -1.48 7.65
C GLY A 33 -0.15 -1.96 8.51
N ARG A 34 0.20 -2.62 9.61
CA ARG A 34 -0.76 -3.21 10.53
C ARG A 34 -1.54 -2.13 11.28
N VAL A 35 -2.84 -2.33 11.37
CA VAL A 35 -3.71 -1.54 12.25
C VAL A 35 -3.47 -2.02 13.68
N GLU A 36 -3.16 -1.10 14.57
CA GLU A 36 -2.96 -1.40 15.98
C GLU A 36 -4.30 -1.45 16.70
N GLU A 37 -4.35 -2.21 17.79
CA GLU A 37 -5.56 -2.33 18.59
C GLU A 37 -6.02 -0.95 19.10
N GLY A 38 -7.30 -0.67 18.95
CA GLY A 38 -7.89 0.61 19.35
C GLY A 38 -7.68 1.75 18.36
N GLU A 39 -7.02 1.49 17.24
CA GLU A 39 -6.73 2.49 16.22
C GLU A 39 -7.75 2.40 15.09
N GLN A 40 -8.29 3.53 14.64
CA GLN A 40 -9.15 3.55 13.46
C GLN A 40 -8.31 3.36 12.19
N LEU A 41 -8.95 2.82 11.14
CA LEU A 41 -8.24 2.52 9.88
C LEU A 41 -7.55 3.74 9.29
N GLY A 42 -8.25 4.87 9.25
CA GLY A 42 -7.70 6.12 8.70
C GLY A 42 -6.50 6.63 9.50
N ASP A 43 -6.59 6.55 10.83
CA ASP A 43 -5.51 6.99 11.72
C ASP A 43 -4.29 6.09 11.57
N ALA A 44 -4.51 4.78 11.43
CA ALA A 44 -3.43 3.82 11.16
C ALA A 44 -2.71 4.16 9.86
N LEU A 45 -3.47 4.47 8.81
CA LEU A 45 -2.88 4.79 7.50
C LEU A 45 -2.08 6.10 7.55
N VAL A 46 -2.61 7.13 8.19
CA VAL A 46 -1.88 8.41 8.37
C VAL A 46 -0.57 8.18 9.10
N ARG A 47 -0.61 7.39 10.18
CA ARG A 47 0.59 7.04 10.96
C ARG A 47 1.60 6.26 10.12
N GLU A 48 1.16 5.22 9.43
CA GLU A 48 2.04 4.38 8.60
C GLU A 48 2.67 5.18 7.45
N MET A 49 1.89 6.03 6.78
CA MET A 49 2.42 6.88 5.71
C MET A 49 3.51 7.80 6.23
N ARG A 50 3.32 8.40 7.41
CA ARG A 50 4.33 9.26 8.03
C ARG A 50 5.58 8.48 8.39
N GLU A 51 5.43 7.33 9.03
CA GLU A 51 6.54 6.50 9.47
C GLU A 51 7.35 5.95 8.29
N GLU A 52 6.67 5.48 7.26
CA GLU A 52 7.31 4.77 6.15
C GLU A 52 7.79 5.67 5.02
N THR A 53 7.15 6.82 4.82
CA THR A 53 7.47 7.70 3.70
C THR A 53 7.88 9.11 4.10
N GLY A 54 7.53 9.54 5.30
CA GLY A 54 7.69 10.93 5.74
C GLY A 54 6.59 11.86 5.25
N VAL A 55 5.61 11.35 4.51
CA VAL A 55 4.55 12.17 3.90
C VAL A 55 3.34 12.24 4.83
N GLU A 56 2.82 13.45 5.03
CA GLU A 56 1.55 13.66 5.71
C GLU A 56 0.43 13.59 4.68
N VAL A 57 -0.58 12.77 4.95
CA VAL A 57 -1.66 12.50 3.99
C VAL A 57 -3.04 12.73 4.58
N GLN A 58 -3.98 13.00 3.69
CA GLN A 58 -5.41 12.93 3.95
C GLN A 58 -5.95 11.66 3.30
N VAL A 59 -6.72 10.88 4.06
CA VAL A 59 -7.34 9.65 3.56
C VAL A 59 -8.55 10.02 2.71
N GLY A 60 -8.62 9.47 1.51
CA GLY A 60 -9.70 9.68 0.56
C GLY A 60 -10.60 8.45 0.42
N ARG A 61 -10.90 8.07 -0.82
CA ARG A 61 -11.83 6.97 -1.10
C ARG A 61 -11.27 5.62 -0.69
N LEU A 62 -12.13 4.73 -0.20
CA LEU A 62 -11.83 3.32 -0.09
C LEU A 62 -11.77 2.75 -1.52
N LEU A 63 -10.60 2.27 -1.95
CA LEU A 63 -10.42 1.77 -3.30
C LEU A 63 -10.79 0.30 -3.42
N TYR A 64 -10.21 -0.55 -2.57
CA TYR A 64 -10.51 -1.98 -2.60
C TYR A 64 -10.12 -2.65 -1.29
N LEU A 65 -10.71 -3.84 -1.10
CA LEU A 65 -10.26 -4.81 -0.12
C LEU A 65 -9.72 -6.01 -0.87
N CYS A 66 -8.63 -6.57 -0.38
CA CYS A 66 -8.15 -7.89 -0.79
C CYS A 66 -7.60 -8.61 0.43
N ASP A 67 -7.42 -9.90 0.32
CA ASP A 67 -6.87 -10.67 1.42
C ASP A 67 -5.95 -11.78 0.89
N HIS A 68 -5.18 -12.35 1.78
CA HIS A 68 -4.40 -13.54 1.44
C HIS A 68 -4.16 -14.38 2.68
N ILE A 69 -3.92 -15.66 2.44
CA ILE A 69 -3.61 -16.63 3.47
C ILE A 69 -2.17 -17.09 3.27
N VAL A 70 -1.42 -17.14 4.37
CA VAL A 70 -0.07 -17.71 4.40
C VAL A 70 -0.17 -18.97 5.25
N PRO A 71 -0.42 -20.16 4.63
CA PRO A 71 -0.73 -21.37 5.39
C PRO A 71 0.39 -21.82 6.33
N GLU A 72 1.66 -21.66 5.91
CA GLU A 72 2.83 -22.04 6.71
C GLU A 72 2.95 -21.25 8.00
N LYS A 73 2.36 -20.06 8.05
CA LYS A 73 2.36 -19.18 9.22
C LYS A 73 1.03 -19.19 9.96
N GLY A 74 0.04 -19.91 9.44
CA GLY A 74 -1.33 -19.86 9.97
C GLY A 74 -1.92 -18.46 9.95
N LEU A 75 -1.52 -17.64 9.00
CA LEU A 75 -1.84 -16.22 8.95
C LEU A 75 -2.84 -15.92 7.84
N HIS A 76 -3.88 -15.15 8.19
CA HIS A 76 -4.82 -14.58 7.23
C HIS A 76 -4.74 -13.06 7.35
N VAL A 77 -4.43 -12.38 6.26
CA VAL A 77 -4.25 -10.93 6.22
C VAL A 77 -5.31 -10.29 5.34
N VAL A 78 -5.99 -9.28 5.88
CA VAL A 78 -6.92 -8.44 5.13
C VAL A 78 -6.23 -7.12 4.83
N HIS A 79 -6.18 -6.75 3.55
CA HIS A 79 -5.63 -5.46 3.11
C HIS A 79 -6.77 -4.53 2.72
N ILE A 80 -6.78 -3.36 3.33
CA ILE A 80 -7.77 -2.31 3.07
C ILE A 80 -7.02 -1.14 2.45
N THR A 81 -7.28 -0.85 1.18
CA THR A 81 -6.53 0.15 0.43
C THR A 81 -7.36 1.40 0.18
N PHE A 82 -6.79 2.54 0.55
CA PHE A 82 -7.40 3.85 0.37
C PHE A 82 -6.59 4.69 -0.61
N GLU A 83 -7.27 5.52 -1.36
CA GLU A 83 -6.66 6.66 -2.02
C GLU A 83 -6.24 7.66 -0.94
N VAL A 84 -5.06 8.23 -1.06
CA VAL A 84 -4.58 9.27 -0.16
C VAL A 84 -4.10 10.48 -0.93
N HIS A 85 -4.17 11.65 -0.29
CA HIS A 85 -3.75 12.92 -0.88
C HIS A 85 -2.69 13.55 0.01
N ARG A 86 -1.62 14.08 -0.59
CA ARG A 86 -0.53 14.69 0.16
C ARG A 86 -1.00 16.02 0.78
N LEU A 87 -0.78 16.18 2.07
CA LEU A 87 -0.97 17.45 2.80
C LEU A 87 0.35 18.17 3.05
N GLY A 88 1.45 17.41 3.18
CA GLY A 88 2.75 17.98 3.52
C GLY A 88 3.73 16.90 3.90
N GLY A 89 4.66 17.22 4.78
CA GLY A 89 5.71 16.30 5.21
C GLY A 89 6.93 16.34 4.31
N SER A 90 7.92 15.51 4.63
CA SER A 90 9.19 15.42 3.91
C SER A 90 9.40 14.00 3.42
N LEU A 91 9.28 13.82 2.10
CA LEU A 91 9.48 12.51 1.48
C LEU A 91 10.88 11.97 1.80
N GLY A 92 10.94 10.71 2.27
CA GLY A 92 12.18 10.04 2.61
C GLY A 92 12.59 10.15 4.08
N GLU A 93 11.87 10.91 4.91
CA GLU A 93 12.08 10.92 6.36
C GLU A 93 11.38 9.73 7.00
N ILE A 94 12.07 8.59 6.99
CA ILE A 94 11.52 7.31 7.42
C ILE A 94 11.77 7.10 8.91
N THR A 95 10.69 6.76 9.64
CA THR A 95 10.77 6.29 11.03
C THR A 95 10.24 4.87 11.07
N GLU A 96 11.12 3.89 11.13
CA GLU A 96 10.71 2.48 11.10
C GLU A 96 10.10 2.06 12.44
N GLY A 97 8.97 1.34 12.37
CA GLY A 97 8.37 0.68 13.51
C GLY A 97 9.07 -0.63 13.83
N LEU A 98 8.79 -1.19 15.02
CA LEU A 98 9.44 -2.41 15.52
C LEU A 98 9.17 -3.64 14.64
N ASP A 99 8.01 -3.69 13.98
CA ASP A 99 7.59 -4.84 13.18
C ASP A 99 7.78 -4.64 11.68
N SER A 100 8.45 -3.57 11.29
CA SER A 100 8.63 -3.24 9.87
C SER A 100 9.81 -3.99 9.27
N ARG A 101 9.62 -4.49 8.05
CA ARG A 101 10.74 -4.92 7.23
C ARG A 101 11.57 -3.70 6.86
N PRO A 102 12.90 -3.83 6.70
CA PRO A 102 13.74 -2.70 6.34
C PRO A 102 13.27 -2.04 5.05
N ILE A 103 13.20 -0.71 5.07
CA ILE A 103 12.84 0.10 3.92
C ILE A 103 14.13 0.66 3.34
N ARG A 104 14.45 0.27 2.10
CA ARG A 104 15.67 0.72 1.41
C ARG A 104 15.52 2.11 0.79
N GLY A 105 14.30 2.49 0.47
CA GLY A 105 14.02 3.79 -0.12
C GLY A 105 12.53 3.99 -0.39
N VAL A 106 12.19 5.21 -0.79
CA VAL A 106 10.83 5.62 -1.12
C VAL A 106 10.89 6.39 -2.44
N GLU A 107 10.10 5.97 -3.42
CA GLU A 107 10.13 6.59 -4.75
C GLU A 107 8.74 6.72 -5.36
N PHE A 108 8.56 7.80 -6.14
CA PHE A 108 7.44 7.92 -7.07
C PHE A 108 7.85 7.24 -8.38
N VAL A 109 7.06 6.26 -8.80
CA VAL A 109 7.34 5.43 -9.97
C VAL A 109 6.22 5.63 -11.01
N LYS A 110 6.60 5.86 -12.26
CA LYS A 110 5.62 5.97 -13.35
C LYS A 110 4.80 4.71 -13.47
N THR A 111 3.50 4.85 -13.69
CA THR A 111 2.60 3.69 -13.82
C THR A 111 3.07 2.69 -14.86
N GLY A 112 3.63 3.17 -15.99
CA GLY A 112 4.18 2.30 -17.03
C GLY A 112 5.40 1.49 -16.62
N ASP A 113 6.10 1.88 -15.55
CA ASP A 113 7.29 1.19 -15.05
C ASP A 113 6.95 0.17 -13.94
N LEU A 114 5.72 0.17 -13.44
CA LEU A 114 5.29 -0.75 -12.38
C LEU A 114 5.50 -2.23 -12.73
N PRO A 115 5.25 -2.70 -13.97
CA PRO A 115 5.51 -4.09 -14.32
C PRO A 115 6.96 -4.53 -14.11
N HIS A 116 7.93 -3.64 -14.34
CA HIS A 116 9.35 -3.92 -14.10
C HIS A 116 9.66 -4.14 -12.63
N LEU A 117 8.79 -3.66 -11.75
CA LEU A 117 8.93 -3.81 -10.29
C LEU A 117 8.09 -4.98 -9.75
N GLY A 118 7.47 -5.77 -10.63
CA GLY A 118 6.74 -6.96 -10.25
C GLY A 118 5.23 -6.76 -10.07
N PHE A 119 4.71 -5.57 -10.38
CA PHE A 119 3.26 -5.34 -10.37
C PHE A 119 2.63 -5.85 -11.67
N SER A 120 1.39 -6.34 -11.58
CA SER A 120 0.68 -6.85 -12.75
C SER A 120 0.20 -5.73 -13.67
N GLU A 121 0.01 -6.06 -14.95
CA GLU A 121 -0.63 -5.12 -15.88
C GLU A 121 -2.06 -4.79 -15.47
N ARG A 122 -2.76 -5.73 -14.83
CA ARG A 122 -4.10 -5.49 -14.28
C ARG A 122 -4.06 -4.39 -13.22
N PHE A 123 -3.08 -4.43 -12.32
CA PHE A 123 -2.91 -3.40 -11.30
C PHE A 123 -2.62 -2.04 -11.96
N VAL A 124 -1.75 -2.01 -12.97
CA VAL A 124 -1.47 -0.78 -13.74
C VAL A 124 -2.75 -0.20 -14.32
N ARG A 125 -3.57 -1.03 -14.95
CA ARG A 125 -4.86 -0.56 -15.52
C ARG A 125 -5.80 -0.03 -14.44
N LEU A 126 -5.88 -0.69 -13.29
CA LEU A 126 -6.70 -0.19 -12.18
C LEU A 126 -6.27 1.21 -11.76
N VAL A 127 -4.96 1.43 -11.61
CA VAL A 127 -4.41 2.75 -11.25
C VAL A 127 -4.72 3.78 -12.33
N GLU A 128 -4.43 3.45 -13.60
CA GLU A 128 -4.63 4.37 -14.71
C GLU A 128 -6.11 4.73 -14.92
N ASP A 129 -7.01 3.77 -14.69
CA ASP A 129 -8.45 3.96 -14.82
C ASP A 129 -9.10 4.61 -13.59
N GLY A 130 -8.32 4.90 -12.56
CA GLY A 130 -8.80 5.55 -11.35
C GLY A 130 -9.71 4.67 -10.49
N PHE A 131 -9.54 3.35 -10.53
CA PHE A 131 -10.32 2.38 -9.77
C PHE A 131 -11.83 2.58 -9.97
N PRO A 132 -12.36 2.23 -11.17
CA PRO A 132 -13.78 2.44 -11.49
C PRO A 132 -14.74 1.65 -10.58
N GLU A 133 -14.23 0.59 -9.91
CA GLU A 133 -15.00 -0.23 -8.98
C GLU A 133 -14.59 0.04 -7.54
N ALA A 134 -14.27 1.29 -7.20
CA ALA A 134 -13.87 1.67 -5.86
C ALA A 134 -14.86 1.16 -4.79
N GLY A 135 -14.30 0.67 -3.67
CA GLY A 135 -15.08 0.11 -2.58
C GLY A 135 -15.38 -1.38 -2.70
N SER A 136 -14.87 -2.05 -3.74
CA SER A 136 -15.14 -3.46 -3.99
C SER A 136 -14.20 -4.39 -3.22
N TYR A 137 -14.71 -5.55 -2.82
CA TYR A 137 -13.86 -6.66 -2.39
C TYR A 137 -13.35 -7.37 -3.65
N MET A 138 -12.04 -7.50 -3.77
CA MET A 138 -11.40 -8.07 -4.97
C MET A 138 -10.84 -9.48 -4.76
N GLY A 139 -11.23 -10.14 -3.67
CA GLY A 139 -10.82 -11.51 -3.40
C GLY A 139 -9.39 -11.62 -2.90
N PRO A 140 -8.71 -12.75 -3.15
CA PRO A 140 -7.31 -12.88 -2.79
C PRO A 140 -6.47 -11.86 -3.56
N LYS A 141 -5.41 -11.35 -2.93
CA LYS A 141 -4.60 -10.31 -3.57
C LYS A 141 -3.99 -10.76 -4.90
N SER A 142 -3.80 -12.06 -5.07
CA SER A 142 -3.34 -12.63 -6.34
C SER A 142 -4.34 -12.41 -7.49
N ALA A 143 -5.63 -12.22 -7.20
CA ALA A 143 -6.64 -11.95 -8.23
C ALA A 143 -6.42 -10.60 -8.92
N ILE A 144 -5.74 -9.66 -8.26
CA ILE A 144 -5.33 -8.38 -8.87
C ILE A 144 -3.82 -8.32 -9.10
N GLY A 145 -3.15 -9.46 -8.98
CA GLY A 145 -1.73 -9.58 -9.30
C GLY A 145 -0.77 -8.96 -8.30
N LEU A 146 -1.15 -8.95 -7.03
CA LEU A 146 -0.31 -8.43 -5.94
C LEU A 146 0.23 -9.53 -5.04
#